data_301dd8a1b26f3350d8d8882d62d802af
#
_entry.id   301dd8a1b26f3350d8d8882d62d802af
#
_cell.length_a   1.000
_cell.length_b   1.000
_cell.length_c   1.000
_cell.angle_alpha   90.00
_cell.angle_beta   90.00
_cell.angle_gamma   90.00
#
_symmetry.space_group_name_H-M   'P 1'
#
loop_
_entity.id
_entity.type
_entity.pdbx_description
1 polymer ?
#
loop_
_entity_poly.entity_id
_entity_poly.type
_entity_poly.pdbx_seq_one_letter_code
_entity_poly.pdbx_strand_id
1 'polypeptide(L)'
;MMNLNRSISHALKASLLTAGLFLFTPTEAAAKTETFGVGNKTFLLNGKPFIVKAAEVHYPRIPRPYWEQRIKMCKALGMNTLCLYVFWNIHEQEEGKFDFTGNNDVAEFIRLAQENGLYVIVRPGPYVCAEWEMGGLPWWLLKKKDIRLRESDPYFMERVGIFEKAVAEQVAGMTIQNGGPIIMVQVENEYGSYGEDKGYVSQIRDIVRANYPGVALFQCDWASNFTKNGLHDLVWTMNFGTGANIDQQFAPLKKLRPDSPLMCSEFWSGWFDKWGANH
;
A
#
# COMPACT_ATOMS: atom_id res chain seq x y z
N MET A 1 93.60 6.51 40.12
CA MET A 1 94.10 5.17 39.72
C MET A 1 92.96 4.27 39.30
N MET A 2 93.10 3.78 38.07
CA MET A 2 92.46 2.60 37.50
C MET A 2 91.00 2.35 37.72
N ASN A 3 90.19 2.57 36.72
CA ASN A 3 89.83 1.72 35.57
C ASN A 3 88.98 0.52 35.93
N LEU A 4 87.81 0.42 35.41
CA LEU A 4 87.46 -0.44 34.27
C LEU A 4 85.99 -0.30 33.90
N ASN A 5 85.75 0.06 32.66
CA ASN A 5 84.54 -0.03 31.91
C ASN A 5 84.08 -1.53 31.76
N ARG A 6 82.80 -1.82 31.95
CA ARG A 6 82.19 -2.89 31.22
C ARG A 6 80.87 -2.45 30.66
N SER A 7 80.89 -2.33 29.37
CA SER A 7 79.78 -2.16 28.49
C SER A 7 78.89 -3.45 28.47
N ILE A 8 77.66 -3.33 28.77
CA ILE A 8 76.66 -4.44 28.49
C ILE A 8 75.64 -3.88 27.49
N SER A 9 75.75 -4.34 26.27
CA SER A 9 74.80 -4.09 25.22
C SER A 9 73.55 -4.92 25.42
N HIS A 10 72.43 -4.28 25.66
CA HIS A 10 71.09 -4.94 25.64
C HIS A 10 70.48 -4.71 24.26
N ALA A 11 70.39 -5.80 23.50
CA ALA A 11 69.64 -5.82 22.26
C ALA A 11 68.14 -5.87 22.60
N LEU A 12 67.42 -4.76 22.34
CA LEU A 12 65.98 -4.71 22.36
C LEU A 12 65.45 -5.35 21.08
N LYS A 13 64.81 -6.54 21.23
CA LYS A 13 64.01 -7.11 20.16
C LYS A 13 62.64 -6.40 20.16
N ALA A 14 62.44 -5.52 19.19
CA ALA A 14 61.12 -4.94 18.94
C ALA A 14 60.23 -5.97 18.18
N SER A 15 59.27 -6.57 18.89
CA SER A 15 58.19 -7.34 18.24
C SER A 15 57.15 -6.41 17.68
N LEU A 16 57.10 -6.27 16.35
CA LEU A 16 55.99 -5.62 15.66
C LEU A 16 54.74 -6.53 15.76
N LEU A 17 53.80 -6.15 16.60
CA LEU A 17 52.42 -6.67 16.52
C LEU A 17 51.71 -5.94 15.37
N THR A 18 51.56 -6.59 14.22
CA THR A 18 50.68 -6.15 13.15
C THR A 18 49.23 -6.46 13.58
N ALA A 19 48.53 -5.47 14.14
CA ALA A 19 47.10 -5.54 14.34
C ALA A 19 46.43 -5.46 12.96
N GLY A 20 45.97 -6.60 12.45
CA GLY A 20 45.13 -6.67 11.26
C GLY A 20 43.77 -6.02 11.55
N LEU A 21 43.52 -4.83 11.02
CA LEU A 21 42.23 -4.21 11.02
C LEU A 21 41.33 -4.97 10.02
N PHE A 22 40.55 -5.92 10.50
CA PHE A 22 39.47 -6.50 9.72
C PHE A 22 38.40 -5.43 9.57
N LEU A 23 38.41 -4.71 8.45
CA LEU A 23 37.30 -3.91 7.98
C LEU A 23 36.13 -4.87 7.66
N PHE A 24 35.25 -5.05 8.62
CA PHE A 24 33.93 -5.59 8.32
C PHE A 24 33.18 -4.58 7.45
N THR A 25 33.25 -4.72 6.14
CA THR A 25 32.28 -4.13 5.26
C THR A 25 30.96 -4.86 5.50
N PRO A 26 29.90 -4.19 5.97
CA PRO A 26 28.60 -4.83 6.00
C PRO A 26 28.26 -5.19 4.56
N THR A 27 28.22 -6.50 4.28
CA THR A 27 27.65 -6.99 3.03
C THR A 27 26.17 -6.62 3.13
N GLU A 28 25.74 -5.58 2.41
CA GLU A 28 24.31 -5.38 2.16
C GLU A 28 23.78 -6.69 1.57
N ALA A 29 23.07 -7.44 2.38
CA ALA A 29 22.37 -8.59 1.88
C ALA A 29 21.39 -8.07 0.84
N ALA A 30 21.64 -8.36 -0.44
CA ALA A 30 20.74 -7.99 -1.51
C ALA A 30 19.33 -8.42 -1.11
N ALA A 31 18.42 -7.46 -1.00
CA ALA A 31 17.06 -7.70 -0.60
C ALA A 31 16.50 -8.79 -1.53
N LYS A 32 16.09 -9.92 -0.95
CA LYS A 32 15.57 -11.04 -1.73
C LYS A 32 14.30 -10.57 -2.42
N THR A 33 14.36 -10.40 -3.72
CA THR A 33 13.22 -10.00 -4.53
C THR A 33 12.15 -11.08 -4.42
N GLU A 34 11.03 -10.75 -3.80
CA GLU A 34 9.87 -11.61 -3.71
C GLU A 34 8.92 -11.35 -4.89
N THR A 35 8.05 -12.30 -5.16
CA THR A 35 7.03 -12.16 -6.20
C THR A 35 5.65 -12.38 -5.61
N PHE A 36 4.69 -11.53 -6.02
CA PHE A 36 3.28 -11.72 -5.72
C PHE A 36 2.49 -11.73 -7.03
N GLY A 37 1.52 -12.62 -7.14
CA GLY A 37 0.72 -12.76 -8.35
C GLY A 37 -0.60 -13.48 -8.14
N VAL A 38 -1.34 -13.59 -9.22
CA VAL A 38 -2.65 -14.25 -9.26
C VAL A 38 -2.48 -15.63 -9.90
N GLY A 39 -2.86 -16.66 -9.14
CA GLY A 39 -2.92 -18.04 -9.61
C GLY A 39 -4.36 -18.50 -9.85
N ASN A 40 -4.53 -19.77 -10.17
CA ASN A 40 -5.85 -20.37 -10.30
C ASN A 40 -6.53 -20.43 -8.93
N LYS A 41 -7.59 -19.64 -8.73
CA LYS A 41 -8.40 -19.54 -7.50
C LYS A 41 -7.63 -19.15 -6.25
N THR A 42 -6.42 -18.63 -6.36
CA THR A 42 -5.57 -18.27 -5.23
C THR A 42 -4.61 -17.13 -5.58
N PHE A 43 -4.12 -16.43 -4.57
CA PHE A 43 -2.93 -15.61 -4.72
C PHE A 43 -1.68 -16.45 -4.54
N LEU A 44 -0.59 -16.01 -5.13
CA LEU A 44 0.72 -16.67 -5.05
C LEU A 44 1.75 -15.70 -4.49
N LEU A 45 2.48 -16.14 -3.47
CA LEU A 45 3.68 -15.49 -2.97
C LEU A 45 4.88 -16.39 -3.25
N ASN A 46 5.83 -15.93 -4.03
CA ASN A 46 6.99 -16.74 -4.47
C ASN A 46 6.54 -18.07 -5.12
N GLY A 47 5.47 -18.02 -5.93
CA GLY A 47 4.92 -19.18 -6.61
C GLY A 47 4.12 -20.15 -5.71
N LYS A 48 3.97 -19.86 -4.43
CA LYS A 48 3.23 -20.71 -3.48
C LYS A 48 1.88 -20.07 -3.11
N PRO A 49 0.82 -20.85 -2.89
CA PRO A 49 -0.46 -20.33 -2.43
C PRO A 49 -0.31 -19.44 -1.19
N PHE A 50 -0.94 -18.27 -1.25
CA PHE A 50 -0.88 -17.27 -0.20
C PHE A 50 -2.29 -16.75 0.13
N ILE A 51 -2.66 -16.78 1.40
CA ILE A 51 -3.91 -16.24 1.91
C ILE A 51 -3.63 -14.85 2.47
N VAL A 52 -4.17 -13.82 1.84
CA VAL A 52 -4.12 -12.44 2.34
C VAL A 52 -5.02 -12.33 3.56
N LYS A 53 -4.45 -11.97 4.71
CA LYS A 53 -5.15 -11.62 5.94
C LYS A 53 -4.79 -10.18 6.28
N ALA A 54 -5.62 -9.23 5.84
CA ALA A 54 -5.34 -7.82 5.95
C ALA A 54 -6.14 -7.16 7.07
N ALA A 55 -5.49 -6.22 7.76
CA ALA A 55 -6.16 -5.20 8.55
C ALA A 55 -6.12 -3.88 7.78
N GLU A 56 -7.26 -3.21 7.68
CA GLU A 56 -7.31 -1.86 7.12
C GLU A 56 -6.97 -0.84 8.21
N VAL A 57 -5.96 -0.01 7.95
CA VAL A 57 -5.44 0.98 8.90
C VAL A 57 -5.22 2.31 8.17
N HIS A 58 -5.98 3.31 8.58
CA HIS A 58 -5.90 4.66 8.01
C HIS A 58 -4.84 5.48 8.76
N TYR A 59 -3.61 5.52 8.24
CA TYR A 59 -2.48 6.20 8.89
C TYR A 59 -2.77 7.67 9.28
N PRO A 60 -3.53 8.47 8.49
CA PRO A 60 -3.76 9.86 8.86
C PRO A 60 -4.71 10.03 10.06
N ARG A 61 -5.51 9.00 10.39
CA ARG A 61 -6.41 9.00 11.56
C ARG A 61 -5.70 8.66 12.86
N ILE A 62 -4.43 8.26 12.78
CA ILE A 62 -3.62 7.79 13.90
C ILE A 62 -2.43 8.74 14.05
N PRO A 63 -2.21 9.37 15.22
CA PRO A 63 -1.00 10.17 15.42
C PRO A 63 0.26 9.32 15.19
N ARG A 64 1.22 9.84 14.41
CA ARG A 64 2.43 9.14 13.99
C ARG A 64 3.16 8.34 15.10
N PRO A 65 3.31 8.83 16.34
CA PRO A 65 3.97 8.07 17.39
C PRO A 65 3.31 6.74 17.76
N TYR A 66 2.04 6.54 17.36
CA TYR A 66 1.30 5.30 17.61
C TYR A 66 1.26 4.34 16.43
N TRP A 67 1.81 4.70 15.25
CA TRP A 67 1.75 3.86 14.05
C TRP A 67 2.35 2.48 14.28
N GLU A 68 3.57 2.43 14.78
CA GLU A 68 4.25 1.14 15.00
C GLU A 68 3.50 0.26 16.00
N GLN A 69 2.94 0.85 17.06
CA GLN A 69 2.12 0.11 18.02
C GLN A 69 0.89 -0.52 17.34
N ARG A 70 0.17 0.24 16.50
CA ARG A 70 -1.01 -0.27 15.78
C ARG A 70 -0.64 -1.38 14.79
N ILE A 71 0.46 -1.23 14.10
CA ILE A 71 1.01 -2.24 13.19
C ILE A 71 1.33 -3.54 13.95
N LYS A 72 2.01 -3.44 15.09
CA LYS A 72 2.31 -4.59 15.96
C LYS A 72 1.04 -5.27 16.49
N MET A 73 0.00 -4.50 16.82
CA MET A 73 -1.30 -5.06 17.22
C MET A 73 -1.96 -5.84 16.08
N CYS A 74 -1.95 -5.33 14.86
CA CYS A 74 -2.45 -6.05 13.67
C CYS A 74 -1.70 -7.37 13.49
N LYS A 75 -0.37 -7.36 13.59
CA LYS A 75 0.44 -8.57 13.50
C LYS A 75 0.11 -9.56 14.61
N ALA A 76 -0.06 -9.10 15.85
CA ALA A 76 -0.42 -9.94 17.00
C ALA A 76 -1.79 -10.61 16.82
N LEU A 77 -2.72 -9.98 16.10
CA LEU A 77 -4.01 -10.55 15.67
C LEU A 77 -3.89 -11.59 14.56
N GLY A 78 -2.67 -11.88 14.07
CA GLY A 78 -2.42 -12.85 13.01
C GLY A 78 -2.58 -12.31 11.59
N MET A 79 -2.61 -10.99 11.41
CA MET A 79 -2.56 -10.37 10.08
C MET A 79 -1.17 -10.54 9.47
N ASN A 80 -1.14 -10.72 8.15
CA ASN A 80 0.10 -10.75 7.36
C ASN A 80 0.22 -9.57 6.40
N THR A 81 -0.81 -8.74 6.33
CA THR A 81 -0.93 -7.62 5.39
C THR A 81 -1.61 -6.44 6.08
N LEU A 82 -1.20 -5.22 5.74
CA LEU A 82 -1.98 -4.01 6.01
C LEU A 82 -2.62 -3.51 4.73
N CYS A 83 -3.84 -3.01 4.82
CA CYS A 83 -4.52 -2.27 3.77
C CYS A 83 -4.61 -0.81 4.18
N LEU A 84 -4.28 0.11 3.30
CA LEU A 84 -4.34 1.55 3.58
C LEU A 84 -4.93 2.32 2.41
N TYR A 85 -5.72 3.36 2.73
CA TYR A 85 -6.13 4.37 1.77
C TYR A 85 -5.15 5.54 1.74
N VAL A 86 -5.00 6.16 0.56
CA VAL A 86 -4.32 7.45 0.41
C VAL A 86 -5.37 8.50 0.14
N PHE A 87 -5.56 9.42 1.08
CA PHE A 87 -6.60 10.45 0.99
C PHE A 87 -6.06 11.67 0.25
N TRP A 88 -6.52 11.89 -0.96
CA TRP A 88 -6.03 12.97 -1.80
C TRP A 88 -6.11 14.34 -1.11
N ASN A 89 -7.25 14.65 -0.46
CA ASN A 89 -7.50 15.93 0.16
C ASN A 89 -6.60 16.30 1.35
N ILE A 90 -5.93 15.32 1.98
CA ILE A 90 -4.94 15.62 3.02
C ILE A 90 -3.54 15.82 2.46
N HIS A 91 -3.23 15.18 1.34
CA HIS A 91 -1.94 15.30 0.70
C HIS A 91 -1.83 16.53 -0.21
N GLU A 92 -2.94 17.02 -0.75
CA GLU A 92 -3.02 18.18 -1.63
C GLU A 92 -4.15 19.12 -1.15
N GLN A 93 -3.95 19.79 0.00
CA GLN A 93 -4.93 20.72 0.56
C GLN A 93 -5.10 21.99 -0.28
N GLU A 94 -4.06 22.40 -0.98
CA GLU A 94 -4.05 23.44 -1.98
C GLU A 94 -3.56 22.84 -3.30
N GLU A 95 -4.22 23.21 -4.39
CA GLU A 95 -3.89 22.71 -5.73
C GLU A 95 -2.41 22.87 -6.05
N GLY A 96 -1.73 21.76 -6.40
CA GLY A 96 -0.32 21.72 -6.75
C GLY A 96 0.65 21.72 -5.56
N LYS A 97 0.14 21.75 -4.32
CA LYS A 97 0.99 21.71 -3.13
C LYS A 97 0.79 20.40 -2.37
N PHE A 98 1.74 19.51 -2.54
CA PHE A 98 1.71 18.20 -1.90
C PHE A 98 2.43 18.19 -0.56
N ASP A 99 1.86 17.49 0.43
CA ASP A 99 2.46 17.22 1.73
C ASP A 99 2.46 15.72 2.03
N PHE A 100 3.66 15.15 2.13
CA PHE A 100 3.92 13.77 2.53
C PHE A 100 4.80 13.73 3.79
N THR A 101 4.61 14.69 4.72
CA THR A 101 5.39 14.79 5.94
C THR A 101 4.56 14.53 7.20
N GLY A 102 5.21 14.28 8.33
CA GLY A 102 4.52 14.11 9.61
C GLY A 102 3.51 12.98 9.59
N ASN A 103 2.24 13.28 9.87
CA ASN A 103 1.13 12.31 9.81
C ASN A 103 0.73 11.92 8.38
N ASN A 104 1.22 12.64 7.38
CA ASN A 104 0.96 12.37 5.97
C ASN A 104 2.06 11.53 5.31
N ASP A 105 3.07 11.10 6.06
CA ASP A 105 4.21 10.32 5.56
C ASP A 105 3.82 8.85 5.30
N VAL A 106 3.17 8.62 4.17
CA VAL A 106 2.70 7.30 3.76
C VAL A 106 3.86 6.33 3.54
N ALA A 107 4.99 6.81 3.04
CA ALA A 107 6.17 5.98 2.80
C ALA A 107 6.72 5.43 4.12
N GLU A 108 6.81 6.27 5.16
CA GLU A 108 7.23 5.84 6.49
C GLU A 108 6.26 4.83 7.10
N PHE A 109 4.94 5.03 6.94
CA PHE A 109 3.96 4.06 7.42
C PHE A 109 4.13 2.68 6.75
N ILE A 110 4.39 2.65 5.44
CA ILE A 110 4.66 1.42 4.68
C ILE A 110 6.00 0.79 5.10
N ARG A 111 7.04 1.61 5.34
CA ARG A 111 8.33 1.13 5.85
C ARG A 111 8.18 0.45 7.22
N LEU A 112 7.43 1.04 8.13
CA LEU A 112 7.13 0.45 9.44
C LEU A 112 6.36 -0.88 9.32
N ALA A 113 5.45 -1.00 8.35
CA ALA A 113 4.77 -2.26 8.06
C ALA A 113 5.76 -3.34 7.63
N GLN A 114 6.67 -3.01 6.71
CA GLN A 114 7.72 -3.91 6.23
C GLN A 114 8.65 -4.36 7.37
N GLU A 115 9.11 -3.45 8.20
CA GLU A 115 9.98 -3.76 9.34
C GLU A 115 9.32 -4.70 10.35
N ASN A 116 7.99 -4.62 10.46
CA ASN A 116 7.21 -5.55 11.27
C ASN A 116 6.82 -6.83 10.52
N GLY A 117 7.32 -7.03 9.29
CA GLY A 117 7.09 -8.24 8.48
C GLY A 117 5.66 -8.37 7.99
N LEU A 118 5.02 -7.26 7.62
CA LEU A 118 3.70 -7.23 7.01
C LEU A 118 3.80 -6.75 5.56
N TYR A 119 3.04 -7.38 4.66
CA TYR A 119 2.81 -6.86 3.32
C TYR A 119 1.82 -5.69 3.34
N VAL A 120 1.70 -5.00 2.21
CA VAL A 120 0.86 -3.81 2.11
C VAL A 120 -0.01 -3.85 0.85
N ILE A 121 -1.25 -3.46 0.98
CA ILE A 121 -2.18 -3.14 -0.11
C ILE A 121 -2.42 -1.64 -0.08
N VAL A 122 -2.17 -0.96 -1.20
CA VAL A 122 -2.38 0.49 -1.33
C VAL A 122 -3.65 0.76 -2.12
N ARG A 123 -4.49 1.64 -1.59
CA ARG A 123 -5.74 2.06 -2.21
C ARG A 123 -5.70 3.58 -2.45
N PRO A 124 -5.11 4.04 -3.59
CA PRO A 124 -4.87 5.45 -3.84
C PRO A 124 -6.11 6.22 -4.30
N GLY A 125 -7.10 5.54 -4.81
CA GLY A 125 -8.34 6.16 -5.26
C GLY A 125 -8.43 6.37 -6.77
N PRO A 126 -8.75 7.59 -7.24
CA PRO A 126 -8.75 8.93 -6.59
C PRO A 126 -9.85 9.16 -5.54
N TYR A 127 -10.98 8.47 -5.65
CA TYR A 127 -12.05 8.42 -4.66
C TYR A 127 -11.85 7.17 -3.79
N VAL A 128 -11.89 7.31 -2.48
CA VAL A 128 -11.62 6.20 -1.55
C VAL A 128 -12.78 5.91 -0.60
N CYS A 129 -13.82 6.72 -0.59
CA CYS A 129 -14.95 6.61 0.36
C CYS A 129 -14.48 6.72 1.83
N ALA A 130 -14.25 5.59 2.49
CA ALA A 130 -13.61 5.42 3.79
C ALA A 130 -14.19 6.27 4.92
N GLU A 131 -15.49 6.66 4.83
CA GLU A 131 -16.12 7.60 5.77
C GLU A 131 -15.25 8.85 5.98
N TRP A 132 -14.73 9.39 4.87
CA TRP A 132 -13.88 10.56 4.83
C TRP A 132 -14.56 11.68 4.03
N GLU A 133 -14.23 12.93 4.35
CA GLU A 133 -14.79 14.10 3.67
C GLU A 133 -14.61 13.99 2.15
N MET A 134 -15.69 14.19 1.40
CA MET A 134 -15.77 14.03 -0.06
C MET A 134 -15.16 12.71 -0.61
N GLY A 135 -15.11 11.65 0.22
CA GLY A 135 -14.46 10.40 -0.16
C GLY A 135 -12.97 10.55 -0.49
N GLY A 136 -12.31 11.53 0.11
CA GLY A 136 -10.90 11.83 -0.10
C GLY A 136 -10.61 12.83 -1.22
N LEU A 137 -11.60 13.21 -2.03
CA LEU A 137 -11.39 14.22 -3.09
C LEU A 137 -11.16 15.62 -2.49
N PRO A 138 -10.22 16.41 -3.01
CA PRO A 138 -9.97 17.75 -2.49
C PRO A 138 -11.05 18.75 -2.89
N TRP A 139 -11.42 19.60 -1.94
CA TRP A 139 -12.46 20.61 -2.07
C TRP A 139 -12.19 21.62 -3.21
N TRP A 140 -10.93 21.92 -3.49
CA TRP A 140 -10.53 22.90 -4.49
C TRP A 140 -10.91 22.49 -5.93
N LEU A 141 -11.14 21.21 -6.18
CA LEU A 141 -11.70 20.73 -7.45
C LEU A 141 -13.03 21.43 -7.78
N LEU A 142 -13.84 21.74 -6.76
CA LEU A 142 -15.14 22.40 -6.93
C LEU A 142 -15.03 23.88 -7.32
N LYS A 143 -13.83 24.48 -7.31
CA LYS A 143 -13.62 25.84 -7.85
C LYS A 143 -13.84 25.90 -9.37
N LYS A 144 -13.61 24.79 -10.06
CA LYS A 144 -13.87 24.71 -11.49
C LYS A 144 -15.37 24.51 -11.70
N LYS A 145 -16.02 25.49 -12.33
CA LYS A 145 -17.42 25.35 -12.74
C LYS A 145 -17.55 24.18 -13.73
N ASP A 146 -18.66 23.48 -13.65
CA ASP A 146 -19.01 22.38 -14.54
C ASP A 146 -18.05 21.16 -14.45
N ILE A 147 -17.26 21.05 -13.40
CA ILE A 147 -16.45 19.84 -13.17
C ILE A 147 -17.35 18.62 -12.97
N ARG A 148 -16.97 17.54 -13.60
CA ARG A 148 -17.59 16.22 -13.41
C ARG A 148 -16.61 15.31 -12.70
N LEU A 149 -16.85 15.13 -11.40
CA LEU A 149 -16.03 14.25 -10.56
C LEU A 149 -16.32 12.78 -10.87
N ARG A 150 -15.28 11.95 -10.83
CA ARG A 150 -15.37 10.51 -11.12
C ARG A 150 -15.96 10.22 -12.50
N GLU A 151 -15.59 11.03 -13.46
CA GLU A 151 -15.92 10.89 -14.88
C GLU A 151 -14.69 11.23 -15.74
N SER A 152 -14.77 10.95 -17.04
CA SER A 152 -13.73 11.33 -18.02
C SER A 152 -13.72 12.85 -18.30
N ASP A 153 -13.80 13.68 -17.26
CA ASP A 153 -13.63 15.13 -17.35
C ASP A 153 -12.14 15.44 -17.55
N PRO A 154 -11.74 16.21 -18.56
CA PRO A 154 -10.33 16.44 -18.87
C PRO A 154 -9.53 17.06 -17.73
N TYR A 155 -10.13 18.04 -17.01
CA TYR A 155 -9.45 18.67 -15.89
C TYR A 155 -9.36 17.72 -14.69
N PHE A 156 -10.44 17.01 -14.36
CA PHE A 156 -10.42 16.03 -13.28
C PHE A 156 -9.36 14.95 -13.54
N MET A 157 -9.32 14.40 -14.75
CA MET A 157 -8.36 13.35 -15.11
C MET A 157 -6.91 13.85 -15.13
N GLU A 158 -6.66 15.11 -15.54
CA GLU A 158 -5.34 15.72 -15.43
C GLU A 158 -4.89 15.79 -13.96
N ARG A 159 -5.77 16.28 -13.08
CA ARG A 159 -5.45 16.40 -11.64
C ARG A 159 -5.26 15.03 -10.99
N VAL A 160 -6.07 14.05 -11.34
CA VAL A 160 -5.89 12.66 -10.90
C VAL A 160 -4.52 12.13 -11.32
N GLY A 161 -4.11 12.33 -12.57
CA GLY A 161 -2.81 11.88 -13.05
C GLY A 161 -1.65 12.50 -12.27
N ILE A 162 -1.75 13.78 -11.91
CA ILE A 162 -0.75 14.48 -11.11
C ILE A 162 -0.71 13.93 -9.68
N PHE A 163 -1.86 13.73 -9.05
CA PHE A 163 -1.95 13.16 -7.71
C PHE A 163 -1.40 11.74 -7.64
N GLU A 164 -1.86 10.85 -8.52
CA GLU A 164 -1.40 9.46 -8.57
C GLU A 164 0.11 9.37 -8.78
N LYS A 165 0.67 10.23 -9.63
CA LYS A 165 2.11 10.33 -9.83
C LYS A 165 2.82 10.79 -8.56
N ALA A 166 2.31 11.82 -7.88
CA ALA A 166 2.92 12.33 -6.65
C ALA A 166 2.94 11.26 -5.54
N VAL A 167 1.87 10.46 -5.40
CA VAL A 167 1.83 9.31 -4.48
C VAL A 167 2.84 8.25 -4.90
N ALA A 168 2.88 7.89 -6.18
CA ALA A 168 3.79 6.87 -6.68
C ALA A 168 5.27 7.26 -6.48
N GLU A 169 5.61 8.53 -6.63
CA GLU A 169 6.97 9.04 -6.34
C GLU A 169 7.40 8.77 -4.88
N GLN A 170 6.44 8.65 -3.95
CA GLN A 170 6.74 8.29 -2.55
C GLN A 170 6.89 6.78 -2.36
N VAL A 171 6.07 5.95 -3.03
CA VAL A 171 5.89 4.56 -2.62
C VAL A 171 6.12 3.52 -3.72
N ALA A 172 6.22 3.87 -5.01
CA ALA A 172 6.40 2.89 -6.09
C ALA A 172 7.73 2.10 -5.99
N GLY A 173 8.75 2.70 -5.39
CA GLY A 173 10.00 2.00 -5.06
C GLY A 173 9.86 0.90 -4.01
N MET A 174 8.72 0.88 -3.29
CA MET A 174 8.43 -0.08 -2.21
C MET A 174 7.52 -1.23 -2.66
N THR A 175 7.39 -1.45 -3.96
CA THR A 175 6.66 -2.61 -4.49
C THR A 175 7.43 -3.90 -4.29
N ILE A 176 6.73 -5.02 -4.26
CA ILE A 176 7.34 -6.33 -3.98
C ILE A 176 8.43 -6.70 -5.01
N GLN A 177 8.29 -6.28 -6.25
CA GLN A 177 9.29 -6.46 -7.30
C GLN A 177 10.58 -5.70 -7.03
N ASN A 178 10.50 -4.62 -6.24
CA ASN A 178 11.63 -3.80 -5.82
C ASN A 178 12.16 -4.14 -4.42
N GLY A 179 11.66 -5.26 -3.83
CA GLY A 179 12.03 -5.70 -2.48
C GLY A 179 11.24 -5.02 -1.35
N GLY A 180 10.20 -4.26 -1.67
CA GLY A 180 9.29 -3.64 -0.70
C GLY A 180 8.09 -4.53 -0.34
N PRO A 181 7.20 -4.05 0.53
CA PRO A 181 6.07 -4.83 1.02
C PRO A 181 4.79 -4.69 0.18
N ILE A 182 4.71 -3.78 -0.80
CA ILE A 182 3.48 -3.52 -1.56
C ILE A 182 3.21 -4.67 -2.53
N ILE A 183 2.12 -5.39 -2.30
CA ILE A 183 1.71 -6.55 -3.10
C ILE A 183 0.57 -6.28 -4.07
N MET A 184 -0.32 -5.34 -3.76
CA MET A 184 -1.47 -4.99 -4.60
C MET A 184 -1.74 -3.49 -4.54
N VAL A 185 -2.30 -2.95 -5.64
CA VAL A 185 -2.78 -1.57 -5.72
C VAL A 185 -4.20 -1.56 -6.30
N GLN A 186 -5.10 -0.79 -5.68
CA GLN A 186 -6.48 -0.65 -6.13
C GLN A 186 -6.62 0.39 -7.24
N VAL A 187 -7.59 0.14 -8.10
CA VAL A 187 -8.04 1.05 -9.17
C VAL A 187 -9.44 1.54 -8.81
N GLU A 188 -9.60 2.82 -8.54
CA GLU A 188 -10.86 3.45 -8.13
C GLU A 188 -11.45 2.82 -6.85
N ASN A 189 -12.68 3.12 -6.48
CA ASN A 189 -13.39 2.48 -5.36
C ASN A 189 -14.89 2.41 -5.60
N GLU A 190 -15.44 1.20 -5.64
CA GLU A 190 -16.88 0.93 -5.79
C GLU A 190 -17.55 1.78 -6.89
N TYR A 191 -16.86 1.98 -8.00
CA TYR A 191 -17.31 2.88 -9.06
C TYR A 191 -18.67 2.51 -9.63
N GLY A 192 -19.00 1.23 -9.69
CA GLY A 192 -20.28 0.78 -10.19
C GLY A 192 -21.49 1.17 -9.34
N SER A 193 -21.26 1.61 -8.11
CA SER A 193 -22.30 2.20 -7.26
C SER A 193 -22.49 3.71 -7.52
N TYR A 194 -21.55 4.31 -8.26
CA TYR A 194 -21.58 5.73 -8.63
C TYR A 194 -21.93 5.93 -10.11
N GLY A 195 -21.30 5.16 -11.01
CA GLY A 195 -21.44 5.35 -12.44
C GLY A 195 -21.19 4.08 -13.26
N GLU A 196 -21.29 4.22 -14.58
CA GLU A 196 -21.14 3.12 -15.53
C GLU A 196 -20.08 3.42 -16.62
N ASP A 197 -19.31 4.52 -16.48
CA ASP A 197 -18.27 4.91 -17.46
C ASP A 197 -17.04 4.02 -17.35
N LYS A 198 -17.07 2.91 -18.08
CA LYS A 198 -15.93 1.98 -18.19
C LYS A 198 -14.69 2.67 -18.77
N GLY A 199 -14.87 3.70 -19.59
CA GLY A 199 -13.77 4.49 -20.16
C GLY A 199 -13.02 5.25 -19.07
N TYR A 200 -13.73 5.86 -18.12
CA TYR A 200 -13.14 6.48 -16.94
C TYR A 200 -12.33 5.48 -16.11
N VAL A 201 -12.92 4.36 -15.74
CA VAL A 201 -12.21 3.34 -14.93
C VAL A 201 -10.98 2.81 -15.65
N SER A 202 -11.06 2.68 -16.99
CA SER A 202 -9.91 2.26 -17.80
C SER A 202 -8.78 3.29 -17.76
N GLN A 203 -9.08 4.58 -17.80
CA GLN A 203 -8.08 5.64 -17.67
C GLN A 203 -7.41 5.63 -16.29
N ILE A 204 -8.19 5.46 -15.21
CA ILE A 204 -7.62 5.30 -13.85
C ILE A 204 -6.69 4.08 -13.79
N ARG A 205 -7.13 2.91 -14.31
CA ARG A 205 -6.29 1.71 -14.40
C ARG A 205 -4.97 1.99 -15.13
N ASP A 206 -5.01 2.70 -16.25
CA ASP A 206 -3.82 2.97 -17.06
C ASP A 206 -2.84 3.90 -16.32
N ILE A 207 -3.36 4.91 -15.61
CA ILE A 207 -2.56 5.79 -14.75
C ILE A 207 -1.90 4.96 -13.63
N VAL A 208 -2.67 4.16 -12.90
CA VAL A 208 -2.14 3.33 -11.80
C VAL A 208 -1.11 2.33 -12.33
N ARG A 209 -1.39 1.67 -13.46
CA ARG A 209 -0.47 0.70 -14.07
C ARG A 209 0.85 1.32 -14.50
N ALA A 210 0.81 2.53 -15.05
CA ALA A 210 2.01 3.26 -15.45
C ALA A 210 2.89 3.62 -14.23
N ASN A 211 2.26 3.94 -13.11
CA ASN A 211 2.93 4.32 -11.88
C ASN A 211 3.45 3.11 -11.06
N TYR A 212 2.79 1.94 -11.18
CA TYR A 212 3.13 0.72 -10.43
C TYR A 212 3.34 -0.48 -11.37
N PRO A 213 4.37 -0.44 -12.23
CA PRO A 213 4.59 -1.51 -13.21
C PRO A 213 4.84 -2.86 -12.53
N GLY A 214 4.13 -3.89 -13.00
CA GLY A 214 4.30 -5.27 -12.53
C GLY A 214 3.58 -5.62 -11.22
N VAL A 215 2.93 -4.67 -10.55
CA VAL A 215 2.13 -4.94 -9.33
C VAL A 215 0.77 -5.50 -9.72
N ALA A 216 0.23 -6.40 -8.92
CA ALA A 216 -1.13 -6.89 -9.08
C ALA A 216 -2.14 -5.76 -8.81
N LEU A 217 -3.00 -5.47 -9.79
CA LEU A 217 -4.05 -4.45 -9.67
C LEU A 217 -5.41 -5.11 -9.42
N PHE A 218 -6.27 -4.42 -8.66
CA PHE A 218 -7.62 -4.90 -8.38
C PHE A 218 -8.67 -3.78 -8.39
N GLN A 219 -9.92 -4.18 -8.63
CA GLN A 219 -11.12 -3.37 -8.41
C GLN A 219 -11.94 -4.00 -7.29
N CYS A 220 -12.57 -3.17 -6.45
CA CYS A 220 -13.59 -3.62 -5.53
C CYS A 220 -14.96 -3.08 -5.95
N ASP A 221 -15.97 -3.93 -5.88
CA ASP A 221 -17.36 -3.54 -6.17
C ASP A 221 -18.34 -4.67 -5.76
N TRP A 222 -19.63 -4.44 -5.96
CA TRP A 222 -20.63 -5.50 -5.94
C TRP A 222 -20.53 -6.33 -7.22
N ALA A 223 -20.79 -7.63 -7.13
CA ALA A 223 -20.66 -8.52 -8.29
C ALA A 223 -21.50 -8.09 -9.51
N SER A 224 -22.70 -7.51 -9.26
CA SER A 224 -23.56 -6.98 -10.32
C SER A 224 -22.93 -5.82 -11.10
N ASN A 225 -22.10 -5.01 -10.44
CA ASN A 225 -21.48 -3.82 -11.02
C ASN A 225 -20.34 -4.19 -11.97
N PHE A 226 -19.64 -5.29 -11.72
CA PHE A 226 -18.58 -5.78 -12.61
C PHE A 226 -19.07 -6.14 -14.01
N THR A 227 -20.35 -6.44 -14.18
CA THR A 227 -20.91 -6.68 -15.52
C THR A 227 -20.95 -5.41 -16.38
N LYS A 228 -20.91 -4.23 -15.76
CA LYS A 228 -20.99 -2.93 -16.43
C LYS A 228 -19.59 -2.34 -16.67
N ASN A 229 -18.78 -2.22 -15.63
CA ASN A 229 -17.50 -1.51 -15.66
C ASN A 229 -16.30 -2.33 -15.16
N GLY A 230 -16.45 -3.62 -14.94
CA GLY A 230 -15.35 -4.51 -14.57
C GLY A 230 -14.31 -4.62 -15.67
N LEU A 231 -13.02 -4.43 -15.32
CA LEU A 231 -11.89 -4.62 -16.21
C LEU A 231 -11.32 -6.02 -16.03
N HIS A 232 -11.30 -6.80 -17.13
CA HIS A 232 -10.95 -8.23 -17.06
C HIS A 232 -9.48 -8.52 -16.73
N ASP A 233 -8.63 -7.55 -16.91
CA ASP A 233 -7.20 -7.58 -16.61
C ASP A 233 -6.88 -7.23 -15.14
N LEU A 234 -7.91 -6.95 -14.33
CA LEU A 234 -7.80 -6.71 -12.89
C LEU A 234 -8.37 -7.88 -12.09
N VAL A 235 -7.93 -8.04 -10.85
CA VAL A 235 -8.60 -8.88 -9.86
C VAL A 235 -9.89 -8.18 -9.43
N TRP A 236 -11.00 -8.92 -9.33
CA TRP A 236 -12.24 -8.39 -8.81
C TRP A 236 -12.45 -8.86 -7.38
N THR A 237 -12.66 -7.92 -6.49
CA THR A 237 -12.87 -8.18 -5.07
C THR A 237 -14.24 -7.68 -4.62
N MET A 238 -14.79 -8.29 -3.57
CA MET A 238 -16.11 -7.96 -3.04
C MET A 238 -15.99 -7.17 -1.75
N ASN A 239 -17.03 -6.40 -1.42
CA ASN A 239 -17.15 -5.70 -0.15
C ASN A 239 -18.43 -6.18 0.57
N PHE A 240 -18.32 -6.56 1.84
CA PHE A 240 -19.43 -6.92 2.70
C PHE A 240 -19.04 -6.90 4.18
N GLY A 241 -20.03 -6.93 5.08
CA GLY A 241 -19.80 -6.82 6.52
C GLY A 241 -20.23 -8.08 7.30
N THR A 242 -20.23 -7.92 8.62
CA THR A 242 -20.67 -8.96 9.57
C THR A 242 -22.10 -9.42 9.29
N GLY A 243 -22.35 -10.71 9.49
CA GLY A 243 -23.66 -11.32 9.23
C GLY A 243 -23.90 -11.67 7.77
N ALA A 244 -23.03 -11.29 6.84
CA ALA A 244 -23.15 -11.70 5.44
C ALA A 244 -22.91 -13.21 5.28
N ASN A 245 -23.72 -13.84 4.45
CA ASN A 245 -23.47 -15.22 4.04
C ASN A 245 -22.37 -15.21 2.95
N ILE A 246 -21.17 -15.64 3.32
CA ILE A 246 -19.96 -15.55 2.48
C ILE A 246 -20.15 -16.28 1.15
N ASP A 247 -20.76 -17.46 1.16
CA ASP A 247 -20.99 -18.22 -0.08
C ASP A 247 -21.95 -17.51 -1.02
N GLN A 248 -23.02 -16.92 -0.48
CA GLN A 248 -23.97 -16.13 -1.26
C GLN A 248 -23.32 -14.86 -1.82
N GLN A 249 -22.44 -14.20 -1.06
CA GLN A 249 -21.72 -13.02 -1.54
C GLN A 249 -20.80 -13.36 -2.73
N PHE A 250 -20.05 -14.44 -2.62
CA PHE A 250 -19.12 -14.83 -3.67
C PHE A 250 -19.72 -15.65 -4.82
N ALA A 251 -20.94 -16.20 -4.69
CA ALA A 251 -21.54 -17.02 -5.74
C ALA A 251 -21.64 -16.31 -7.11
N PRO A 252 -22.09 -15.03 -7.20
CA PRO A 252 -22.11 -14.32 -8.47
C PRO A 252 -20.71 -14.09 -9.05
N LEU A 253 -19.71 -13.75 -8.20
CA LEU A 253 -18.35 -13.55 -8.66
C LEU A 253 -17.72 -14.86 -9.17
N LYS A 254 -17.92 -15.98 -8.46
CA LYS A 254 -17.50 -17.32 -8.91
C LYS A 254 -18.07 -17.67 -10.28
N LYS A 255 -19.31 -17.26 -10.57
CA LYS A 255 -19.95 -17.49 -11.87
C LYS A 255 -19.32 -16.65 -12.98
N LEU A 256 -18.98 -15.39 -12.69
CA LEU A 256 -18.37 -14.47 -13.66
C LEU A 256 -16.87 -14.75 -13.89
N ARG A 257 -16.16 -15.16 -12.86
CA ARG A 257 -14.70 -15.35 -12.83
C ARG A 257 -14.34 -16.64 -12.09
N PRO A 258 -14.62 -17.85 -12.67
CA PRO A 258 -14.48 -19.12 -11.95
C PRO A 258 -13.05 -19.45 -11.50
N ASP A 259 -12.04 -18.88 -12.17
CA ASP A 259 -10.63 -19.14 -11.89
C ASP A 259 -9.95 -18.01 -11.10
N SER A 260 -10.70 -16.95 -10.73
CA SER A 260 -10.16 -15.84 -9.94
C SER A 260 -10.06 -16.19 -8.45
N PRO A 261 -9.04 -15.69 -7.74
CA PRO A 261 -9.05 -15.74 -6.29
C PRO A 261 -10.25 -14.96 -5.74
N LEU A 262 -10.77 -15.41 -4.62
CA LEU A 262 -11.85 -14.73 -3.92
C LEU A 262 -11.27 -13.89 -2.78
N MET A 263 -11.61 -12.62 -2.74
CA MET A 263 -11.17 -11.68 -1.72
C MET A 263 -12.30 -10.72 -1.36
N CYS A 264 -12.53 -10.56 -0.07
CA CYS A 264 -13.26 -9.41 0.47
C CYS A 264 -12.23 -8.31 0.72
N SER A 265 -12.33 -7.20 0.01
CA SER A 265 -11.38 -6.09 0.12
C SER A 265 -11.80 -5.06 1.16
N GLU A 266 -13.07 -5.04 1.53
CA GLU A 266 -13.59 -4.32 2.69
C GLU A 266 -14.52 -5.23 3.47
N PHE A 267 -14.14 -5.55 4.70
CA PHE A 267 -15.00 -6.28 5.63
C PHE A 267 -15.38 -5.36 6.78
N TRP A 268 -16.66 -5.00 6.83
CA TRP A 268 -17.16 -4.06 7.85
C TRP A 268 -17.53 -4.82 9.12
N SER A 269 -16.79 -4.56 10.19
CA SER A 269 -17.04 -5.17 11.51
C SER A 269 -18.16 -4.47 12.30
N GLY A 270 -18.67 -3.34 11.82
CA GLY A 270 -19.75 -2.54 12.38
C GLY A 270 -20.41 -1.70 11.30
N TRP A 271 -21.22 -0.74 11.72
CA TRP A 271 -21.91 0.21 10.85
C TRP A 271 -21.97 1.59 11.49
N PHE A 272 -22.50 2.57 10.77
CA PHE A 272 -22.63 3.93 11.27
C PHE A 272 -23.53 4.01 12.49
N ASP A 273 -23.12 4.82 13.45
CA ASP A 273 -24.00 5.34 14.48
C ASP A 273 -24.91 6.42 13.88
N LYS A 274 -26.22 6.21 13.98
CA LYS A 274 -27.20 7.16 13.46
C LYS A 274 -27.66 8.08 14.57
N TRP A 275 -27.85 9.35 14.24
CA TRP A 275 -28.44 10.31 15.16
C TRP A 275 -29.77 9.82 15.73
N GLY A 276 -29.90 9.80 17.06
CA GLY A 276 -31.10 9.36 17.75
C GLY A 276 -31.35 7.86 17.79
N ALA A 277 -30.42 7.03 17.29
CA ALA A 277 -30.50 5.58 17.46
C ALA A 277 -29.95 5.16 18.83
N ASN A 278 -30.56 4.13 19.44
CA ASN A 278 -29.99 3.46 20.61
C ASN A 278 -29.01 2.38 20.15
N HIS A 279 -27.88 2.30 20.84
CA HIS A 279 -26.79 1.34 20.57
C HIS A 279 -26.69 0.32 21.68
#